data_8d4193446d8e156e2dcbf5eb46f9c0ff
#
_entry.id   8d4193446d8e156e2dcbf5eb46f9c0ff
#
_cell.length_a   1.000
_cell.length_b   1.000
_cell.length_c   1.000
_cell.angle_alpha   90.00
_cell.angle_beta   90.00
_cell.angle_gamma   90.00
#
_symmetry.space_group_name_H-M   'P 1'
#
loop_
_entity.id
_entity.type
_entity.pdbx_description
1 polymer ?
#
loop_
_entity_poly.entity_id
_entity_poly.type
_entity_poly.pdbx_seq_one_letter_code
_entity_poly.pdbx_strand_id
1 'polypeptide(L)'
;MRIPLKLLLCIPVIASTLCHAAGIQIGRTRIIYDAAKKEVALPLQNNDRELPWLIQSWTDTGDGKTHGPFIVTPPLFRLDPQKEQSLRITWNGKSLPVDKESLFYLNVRTVPATAADEEDKNVLRLIYKTRLKLFWRPVGLSGTPSDSCKNLRFVRHGEQLTVINDGVFYSVFDSLALGAQKVEKADMVGPKSSVAIPLPNGAQGTSVTWRCITDYGNASEKHTSTLAQD
;
A
#
# COMPACT_ATOMS: atom_id res chain seq x y z
N MET A 1 21.30 -55.77 -43.63
CA MET A 1 20.46 -55.78 -42.45
C MET A 1 20.65 -54.46 -41.74
N ARG A 2 19.71 -53.51 -41.90
CA ARG A 2 19.80 -52.15 -41.33
C ARG A 2 18.94 -52.06 -40.07
N ILE A 3 19.56 -51.80 -38.94
CA ILE A 3 18.90 -51.62 -37.65
C ILE A 3 18.48 -50.15 -37.56
N PRO A 4 17.18 -49.79 -37.35
CA PRO A 4 16.80 -48.42 -37.14
C PRO A 4 17.08 -48.02 -35.69
N LEU A 5 17.94 -47.02 -35.51
CA LEU A 5 18.24 -46.36 -34.25
C LEU A 5 17.01 -45.57 -33.80
N LYS A 6 16.23 -46.11 -32.85
CA LYS A 6 15.14 -45.40 -32.21
C LYS A 6 15.74 -44.36 -31.27
N LEU A 7 15.70 -43.09 -31.70
CA LEU A 7 16.04 -41.92 -30.88
C LEU A 7 14.97 -41.77 -29.79
N LEU A 8 15.31 -42.24 -28.59
CA LEU A 8 14.47 -42.06 -27.39
C LEU A 8 14.60 -40.63 -26.93
N LEU A 9 13.62 -39.77 -27.28
CA LEU A 9 13.53 -38.37 -26.89
C LEU A 9 13.10 -38.32 -25.42
N CYS A 10 14.05 -38.25 -24.47
CA CYS A 10 13.79 -37.95 -23.07
C CYS A 10 13.37 -36.48 -22.92
N ILE A 11 12.06 -36.23 -22.81
CA ILE A 11 11.53 -34.93 -22.43
C ILE A 11 11.72 -34.80 -20.90
N PRO A 12 12.56 -33.86 -20.39
CA PRO A 12 12.61 -33.61 -18.95
C PRO A 12 11.31 -33.00 -18.54
N VAL A 13 10.49 -33.71 -17.77
CA VAL A 13 9.33 -33.16 -17.05
C VAL A 13 9.91 -32.25 -15.98
N ILE A 14 9.93 -30.93 -16.24
CA ILE A 14 10.25 -29.92 -15.24
C ILE A 14 9.09 -29.93 -14.26
N ALA A 15 9.22 -30.64 -13.17
CA ALA A 15 8.33 -30.60 -12.02
C ALA A 15 8.48 -29.20 -11.41
N SER A 16 7.62 -28.27 -11.79
CA SER A 16 7.49 -26.95 -11.16
C SER A 16 7.07 -27.18 -9.71
N THR A 17 8.02 -27.14 -8.78
CA THR A 17 7.69 -27.09 -7.35
C THR A 17 6.94 -25.79 -7.10
N LEU A 18 5.64 -25.89 -6.87
CA LEU A 18 4.80 -24.76 -6.45
C LEU A 18 5.33 -24.29 -5.09
N CYS A 19 6.20 -23.29 -5.10
CA CYS A 19 6.63 -22.59 -3.90
C CYS A 19 5.42 -21.86 -3.32
N HIS A 20 4.81 -22.40 -2.27
CA HIS A 20 3.76 -21.73 -1.53
C HIS A 20 4.43 -20.79 -0.52
N ALA A 21 4.20 -19.51 -0.66
CA ALA A 21 4.60 -18.54 0.36
C ALA A 21 3.71 -18.74 1.60
N ALA A 22 4.31 -19.16 2.70
CA ALA A 22 3.65 -19.22 4.01
C ALA A 22 3.48 -17.81 4.57
N GLY A 23 2.50 -17.62 5.49
CA GLY A 23 2.28 -16.37 6.18
C GLY A 23 0.92 -15.73 5.94
N ILE A 24 0.75 -14.52 6.47
CA ILE A 24 -0.51 -13.78 6.40
C ILE A 24 -0.55 -12.92 5.14
N GLN A 25 -1.54 -13.18 4.30
CA GLN A 25 -1.88 -12.33 3.15
C GLN A 25 -2.91 -11.28 3.57
N ILE A 26 -2.66 -10.03 3.22
CA ILE A 26 -3.58 -8.91 3.41
C ILE A 26 -4.19 -8.57 2.06
N GLY A 27 -5.52 -8.64 1.95
CA GLY A 27 -6.23 -8.57 0.67
C GLY A 27 -6.23 -7.20 -0.02
N ARG A 28 -5.64 -6.17 0.61
CA ARG A 28 -5.55 -4.81 0.03
C ARG A 28 -4.24 -4.13 0.41
N THR A 29 -3.77 -3.21 -0.43
CA THR A 29 -2.58 -2.37 -0.17
C THR A 29 -2.92 -1.04 0.50
N ARG A 30 -4.21 -0.65 0.48
CA ARG A 30 -4.76 0.58 1.10
C ARG A 30 -6.25 0.41 1.36
N ILE A 31 -6.79 1.28 2.18
CA ILE A 31 -8.21 1.26 2.54
C ILE A 31 -8.82 2.60 2.17
N ILE A 32 -9.90 2.57 1.42
CA ILE A 32 -10.74 3.73 1.15
C ILE A 32 -12.00 3.56 1.99
N TYR A 33 -12.14 4.42 3.00
CA TYR A 33 -13.33 4.48 3.83
C TYR A 33 -14.29 5.53 3.25
N ASP A 34 -15.28 5.08 2.51
CA ASP A 34 -16.38 5.90 2.02
C ASP A 34 -17.29 6.30 3.20
N ALA A 35 -17.42 7.60 3.46
CA ALA A 35 -18.22 8.13 4.56
C ALA A 35 -19.73 7.79 4.46
N ALA A 36 -20.22 7.42 3.27
CA ALA A 36 -21.59 6.91 3.11
C ALA A 36 -21.79 5.50 3.68
N LYS A 37 -20.70 4.78 3.95
CA LYS A 37 -20.73 3.39 4.45
C LYS A 37 -20.54 3.33 5.95
N LYS A 38 -21.18 2.38 6.58
CA LYS A 38 -21.05 2.16 8.04
C LYS A 38 -19.72 1.52 8.40
N GLU A 39 -19.15 0.71 7.51
CA GLU A 39 -17.90 -0.03 7.71
C GLU A 39 -17.21 -0.33 6.39
N VAL A 40 -15.93 -0.66 6.47
CA VAL A 40 -15.17 -1.26 5.37
C VAL A 40 -14.50 -2.55 5.86
N ALA A 41 -14.53 -3.60 5.03
CA ALA A 41 -13.92 -4.89 5.34
C ALA A 41 -12.52 -4.99 4.71
N LEU A 42 -11.59 -5.60 5.47
CA LEU A 42 -10.25 -5.98 4.99
C LEU A 42 -10.05 -7.48 5.23
N PRO A 43 -10.04 -8.32 4.17
CA PRO A 43 -9.80 -9.74 4.31
C PRO A 43 -8.32 -10.01 4.63
N LEU A 44 -8.10 -10.94 5.55
CA LEU A 44 -6.81 -11.52 5.90
C LEU A 44 -6.89 -13.03 5.71
N GLN A 45 -5.88 -13.61 5.09
CA GLN A 45 -5.79 -15.04 4.85
C GLN A 45 -4.49 -15.59 5.43
N ASN A 46 -4.57 -16.68 6.17
CA ASN A 46 -3.41 -17.44 6.59
C ASN A 46 -3.10 -18.50 5.55
N ASN A 47 -2.03 -18.30 4.79
CA ASN A 47 -1.55 -19.25 3.78
C ASN A 47 -0.61 -20.31 4.35
N ASP A 48 -0.29 -20.24 5.66
CA ASP A 48 0.45 -21.28 6.34
C ASP A 48 -0.39 -22.57 6.41
N ARG A 49 0.24 -23.72 6.28
CA ARG A 49 -0.45 -25.01 6.32
C ARG A 49 -0.60 -25.59 7.72
N GLU A 50 0.29 -25.22 8.61
CA GLU A 50 0.44 -25.86 9.92
C GLU A 50 0.31 -24.85 11.06
N LEU A 51 0.85 -23.64 10.90
CA LEU A 51 0.96 -22.70 12.00
C LEU A 51 -0.18 -21.69 12.02
N PRO A 52 -0.85 -21.52 13.15
CA PRO A 52 -1.75 -20.40 13.38
C PRO A 52 -0.94 -19.14 13.65
N TRP A 53 -1.55 -17.99 13.39
CA TRP A 53 -0.98 -16.68 13.61
C TRP A 53 -1.84 -15.87 14.57
N LEU A 54 -1.21 -15.14 15.48
CA LEU A 54 -1.89 -14.14 16.29
C LEU A 54 -1.88 -12.81 15.51
N ILE A 55 -3.05 -12.25 15.30
CA ILE A 55 -3.26 -11.02 14.56
C ILE A 55 -3.69 -9.93 15.55
N GLN A 56 -3.00 -8.80 15.55
CA GLN A 56 -3.37 -7.60 16.27
C GLN A 56 -3.54 -6.44 15.30
N SER A 57 -4.65 -5.69 15.43
CA SER A 57 -4.97 -4.59 14.51
C SER A 57 -5.47 -3.35 15.25
N TRP A 58 -5.02 -2.17 14.78
CA TRP A 58 -5.42 -0.87 15.31
C TRP A 58 -5.19 0.23 14.27
N THR A 59 -5.80 1.40 14.48
CA THR A 59 -5.56 2.58 13.64
C THR A 59 -4.79 3.66 14.38
N ASP A 60 -4.02 4.48 13.63
CA ASP A 60 -3.33 5.65 14.16
C ASP A 60 -3.44 6.87 13.20
N THR A 61 -3.07 8.05 13.70
CA THR A 61 -3.14 9.33 12.98
C THR A 61 -1.93 9.63 12.11
N GLY A 62 -0.95 8.73 12.04
CA GLY A 62 0.29 8.93 11.27
C GLY A 62 1.55 8.99 12.12
N ASP A 63 1.45 9.41 13.37
CA ASP A 63 2.56 9.49 14.34
C ASP A 63 2.93 8.12 14.95
N GLY A 64 2.14 7.09 14.69
CA GLY A 64 2.30 5.73 15.22
C GLY A 64 1.95 5.59 16.71
N LYS A 65 1.46 6.65 17.36
CA LYS A 65 1.15 6.70 18.81
C LYS A 65 -0.29 7.03 19.07
N THR A 66 -0.81 8.08 18.43
CA THR A 66 -2.18 8.56 18.63
C THR A 66 -3.17 7.67 17.91
N HIS A 67 -4.13 7.11 18.65
CA HIS A 67 -5.18 6.28 18.05
C HIS A 67 -6.02 7.08 17.04
N GLY A 68 -6.26 6.48 15.87
CA GLY A 68 -7.14 7.02 14.85
C GLY A 68 -8.62 6.95 15.25
N PRO A 69 -9.50 7.65 14.51
CA PRO A 69 -10.95 7.68 14.79
C PRO A 69 -11.70 6.45 14.25
N PHE A 70 -11.03 5.32 14.12
CA PHE A 70 -11.62 4.08 13.62
C PHE A 70 -11.43 2.94 14.61
N ILE A 71 -12.48 2.16 14.80
CA ILE A 71 -12.50 0.93 15.57
C ILE A 71 -12.29 -0.23 14.61
N VAL A 72 -11.36 -1.12 14.94
CA VAL A 72 -11.09 -2.34 14.16
C VAL A 72 -11.56 -3.55 14.93
N THR A 73 -12.36 -4.39 14.30
CA THR A 73 -12.94 -5.58 14.96
C THR A 73 -12.73 -6.82 14.07
N PRO A 74 -12.20 -7.93 14.64
CA PRO A 74 -11.65 -8.06 15.98
C PRO A 74 -10.26 -7.38 16.12
N PRO A 75 -9.93 -6.76 17.28
CA PRO A 75 -8.64 -6.07 17.45
C PRO A 75 -7.48 -7.05 17.71
N LEU A 76 -7.79 -8.22 18.25
CA LEU A 76 -6.85 -9.31 18.53
C LEU A 76 -7.54 -10.64 18.33
N PHE A 77 -6.95 -11.54 17.55
CA PHE A 77 -7.51 -12.89 17.33
C PHE A 77 -6.42 -13.84 16.79
N ARG A 78 -6.69 -15.12 16.96
CA ARG A 78 -5.93 -16.20 16.34
C ARG A 78 -6.53 -16.51 14.97
N LEU A 79 -5.67 -16.57 13.96
CA LEU A 79 -6.04 -17.00 12.61
C LEU A 79 -5.41 -18.37 12.33
N ASP A 80 -6.25 -19.39 12.31
CA ASP A 80 -5.81 -20.79 12.11
C ASP A 80 -5.28 -21.01 10.69
N PRO A 81 -4.49 -22.10 10.49
CA PRO A 81 -3.94 -22.47 9.18
C PRO A 81 -5.03 -22.55 8.11
N GLN A 82 -4.73 -22.03 6.92
CA GLN A 82 -5.59 -22.05 5.74
C GLN A 82 -6.99 -21.41 5.96
N LYS A 83 -7.14 -20.56 6.99
CA LYS A 83 -8.38 -19.83 7.26
C LYS A 83 -8.28 -18.37 6.83
N GLU A 84 -9.45 -17.80 6.59
CA GLU A 84 -9.66 -16.39 6.28
C GLU A 84 -10.50 -15.72 7.38
N GLN A 85 -10.19 -14.47 7.69
CA GLN A 85 -10.95 -13.60 8.58
C GLN A 85 -10.94 -12.18 8.06
N SER A 86 -12.09 -11.51 8.05
CA SER A 86 -12.15 -10.10 7.69
C SER A 86 -12.10 -9.21 8.92
N LEU A 87 -11.22 -8.22 8.90
CA LEU A 87 -11.28 -7.09 9.82
C LEU A 87 -12.39 -6.14 9.36
N ARG A 88 -13.24 -5.71 10.30
CA ARG A 88 -14.23 -4.65 10.09
C ARG A 88 -13.67 -3.36 10.66
N ILE A 89 -13.66 -2.32 9.86
CA ILE A 89 -13.18 -0.99 10.24
C ILE A 89 -14.38 -0.08 10.25
N THR A 90 -14.69 0.50 11.41
CA THR A 90 -15.88 1.33 11.64
C THR A 90 -15.44 2.68 12.16
N TRP A 91 -15.99 3.76 11.63
CA TRP A 91 -15.77 5.11 12.14
C TRP A 91 -16.46 5.31 13.49
N ASN A 92 -15.78 5.94 14.45
CA ASN A 92 -16.28 6.13 15.82
C ASN A 92 -17.12 7.41 16.02
N GLY A 93 -17.45 8.12 14.94
CA GLY A 93 -18.27 9.34 15.01
C GLY A 93 -17.51 10.64 15.29
N LYS A 94 -16.16 10.60 15.47
CA LYS A 94 -15.36 11.80 15.68
C LYS A 94 -15.43 12.72 14.45
N SER A 95 -15.63 14.02 14.67
CA SER A 95 -15.69 15.00 13.56
C SER A 95 -14.41 15.00 12.74
N LEU A 96 -14.56 14.89 11.42
CA LEU A 96 -13.50 14.91 10.42
C LEU A 96 -13.82 15.96 9.36
N PRO A 97 -12.82 16.50 8.62
CA PRO A 97 -13.04 17.38 7.49
C PRO A 97 -14.01 16.78 6.48
N VAL A 98 -14.93 17.60 5.96
CA VAL A 98 -15.96 17.16 4.99
C VAL A 98 -15.69 17.67 3.57
N ASP A 99 -14.70 18.56 3.41
CA ASP A 99 -14.35 19.24 2.16
C ASP A 99 -13.17 18.60 1.41
N LYS A 100 -12.52 17.60 2.02
CA LYS A 100 -11.35 16.89 1.48
C LYS A 100 -11.12 15.56 2.15
N GLU A 101 -10.36 14.68 1.52
CA GLU A 101 -9.89 13.43 2.14
C GLU A 101 -9.02 13.68 3.39
N SER A 102 -9.11 12.77 4.34
CA SER A 102 -8.22 12.71 5.50
C SER A 102 -7.47 11.38 5.55
N LEU A 103 -6.21 11.41 5.95
CA LEU A 103 -5.34 10.23 6.00
C LEU A 103 -5.15 9.74 7.43
N PHE A 104 -5.33 8.44 7.59
CA PHE A 104 -5.04 7.65 8.78
C PHE A 104 -4.27 6.40 8.37
N TYR A 105 -3.89 5.59 9.35
CA TYR A 105 -3.19 4.34 9.08
C TYR A 105 -3.84 3.19 9.84
N LEU A 106 -4.00 2.06 9.15
CA LEU A 106 -4.30 0.78 9.76
C LEU A 106 -2.99 0.01 9.95
N ASN A 107 -2.76 -0.46 11.16
CA ASN A 107 -1.65 -1.34 11.48
C ASN A 107 -2.18 -2.76 11.69
N VAL A 108 -1.49 -3.72 11.09
CA VAL A 108 -1.74 -5.15 11.28
C VAL A 108 -0.42 -5.78 11.72
N ARG A 109 -0.36 -6.25 12.97
CA ARG A 109 0.78 -6.99 13.50
C ARG A 109 0.45 -8.48 13.43
N THR A 110 1.38 -9.26 12.89
CA THR A 110 1.24 -10.71 12.73
C THR A 110 2.36 -11.41 13.47
N VAL A 111 2.02 -12.33 14.36
CA VAL A 111 2.94 -13.08 15.20
C VAL A 111 2.72 -14.57 14.95
N PRO A 112 3.70 -15.32 14.43
CA PRO A 112 3.56 -16.77 14.24
C PRO A 112 3.50 -17.49 15.58
N ALA A 113 2.75 -18.58 15.66
CA ALA A 113 2.81 -19.48 16.80
C ALA A 113 4.18 -20.18 16.90
N THR A 114 4.49 -20.69 18.09
CA THR A 114 5.61 -21.60 18.30
C THR A 114 5.21 -22.98 17.85
N ALA A 115 6.00 -23.61 17.00
CA ALA A 115 5.83 -25.04 16.71
C ALA A 115 6.29 -25.86 17.96
N ALA A 116 5.60 -26.96 18.23
CA ALA A 116 5.87 -27.77 19.43
C ALA A 116 7.31 -28.35 19.48
N ASP A 117 7.91 -28.58 18.31
CA ASP A 117 9.27 -29.10 18.17
C ASP A 117 10.37 -28.01 18.29
N GLU A 118 9.99 -26.74 18.48
CA GLU A 118 10.89 -25.58 18.57
C GLU A 118 11.09 -25.10 20.01
N GLU A 119 10.39 -25.65 21.02
CA GLU A 119 10.43 -25.14 22.40
C GLU A 119 11.84 -25.12 23.03
N ASP A 120 12.70 -26.08 22.64
CA ASP A 120 14.07 -26.20 23.16
C ASP A 120 15.16 -25.78 22.14
N LYS A 121 14.79 -25.14 21.02
CA LYS A 121 15.74 -24.75 19.96
C LYS A 121 15.94 -23.24 19.91
N ASN A 122 17.15 -22.84 19.47
CA ASN A 122 17.43 -21.44 19.14
C ASN A 122 16.76 -21.10 17.80
N VAL A 123 15.58 -20.50 17.84
CA VAL A 123 14.82 -20.10 16.65
C VAL A 123 14.70 -18.59 16.52
N LEU A 124 14.84 -18.09 15.29
CA LEU A 124 14.53 -16.71 14.95
C LEU A 124 13.07 -16.59 14.54
N ARG A 125 12.28 -15.82 15.30
CA ARG A 125 10.89 -15.50 14.95
C ARG A 125 10.76 -14.08 14.49
N LEU A 126 10.19 -13.90 13.30
CA LEU A 126 9.93 -12.58 12.73
C LEU A 126 8.49 -12.16 13.02
N ILE A 127 8.34 -11.03 13.69
CA ILE A 127 7.07 -10.37 13.89
C ILE A 127 6.95 -9.28 12.84
N TYR A 128 5.91 -9.35 12.02
CA TYR A 128 5.66 -8.36 10.99
C TYR A 128 4.64 -7.34 11.45
N LYS A 129 4.89 -6.08 11.13
CA LYS A 129 3.92 -4.99 11.28
C LYS A 129 3.71 -4.35 9.91
N THR A 130 2.57 -4.62 9.30
CA THR A 130 2.16 -3.99 8.06
C THR A 130 1.35 -2.74 8.37
N ARG A 131 1.68 -1.63 7.73
CA ARG A 131 1.00 -0.35 7.90
C ARG A 131 0.38 0.08 6.58
N LEU A 132 -0.94 0.16 6.53
CA LEU A 132 -1.73 0.50 5.36
C LEU A 132 -2.26 1.93 5.47
N LYS A 133 -2.19 2.72 4.39
CA LYS A 133 -2.86 4.02 4.33
C LYS A 133 -4.38 3.79 4.36
N LEU A 134 -5.09 4.51 5.23
CA LEU A 134 -6.54 4.53 5.34
C LEU A 134 -7.03 5.94 5.04
N PHE A 135 -7.75 6.10 3.94
CA PHE A 135 -8.28 7.36 3.50
C PHE A 135 -9.75 7.46 3.89
N TRP A 136 -10.08 8.42 4.75
CA TRP A 136 -11.46 8.84 4.97
C TRP A 136 -11.90 9.72 3.82
N ARG A 137 -12.93 9.29 3.11
CA ARG A 137 -13.47 10.00 1.94
C ARG A 137 -14.87 10.50 2.23
N PRO A 138 -15.04 11.81 2.49
CA PRO A 138 -16.35 12.43 2.65
C PRO A 138 -17.25 12.24 1.44
N VAL A 139 -18.56 12.28 1.68
CA VAL A 139 -19.56 12.28 0.60
C VAL A 139 -19.58 13.65 -0.08
N GLY A 140 -19.76 13.67 -1.40
CA GLY A 140 -19.96 14.91 -2.16
C GLY A 140 -18.67 15.66 -2.52
N LEU A 141 -17.49 15.06 -2.37
CA LEU A 141 -16.26 15.66 -2.88
C LEU A 141 -16.32 15.83 -4.39
N SER A 142 -15.86 16.99 -4.88
CA SER A 142 -15.81 17.30 -6.31
C SER A 142 -14.65 16.60 -7.01
N GLY A 143 -14.87 16.08 -8.23
CA GLY A 143 -13.86 15.39 -9.01
C GLY A 143 -13.56 13.98 -8.53
N THR A 144 -12.41 13.45 -8.93
CA THR A 144 -11.97 12.10 -8.64
C THR A 144 -10.51 12.08 -8.15
N PRO A 145 -10.05 11.00 -7.49
CA PRO A 145 -8.63 10.82 -7.18
C PRO A 145 -7.73 10.88 -8.42
N SER A 146 -8.21 10.41 -9.57
CA SER A 146 -7.51 10.50 -10.85
C SER A 146 -7.32 11.95 -11.30
N ASP A 147 -8.34 12.80 -11.13
CA ASP A 147 -8.26 14.22 -11.46
C ASP A 147 -7.24 14.94 -10.57
N SER A 148 -7.24 14.66 -9.26
CA SER A 148 -6.25 15.21 -8.32
C SER A 148 -4.82 14.80 -8.72
N CYS A 149 -4.61 13.55 -9.12
CA CYS A 149 -3.32 13.10 -9.60
C CYS A 149 -2.92 13.76 -10.93
N LYS A 150 -3.81 13.80 -11.90
CA LYS A 150 -3.56 14.36 -13.23
C LYS A 150 -3.23 15.86 -13.18
N ASN A 151 -3.88 16.59 -12.29
CA ASN A 151 -3.79 18.06 -12.21
C ASN A 151 -2.73 18.55 -11.22
N LEU A 152 -1.77 17.73 -10.81
CA LEU A 152 -0.64 18.16 -9.99
C LEU A 152 0.20 19.21 -10.72
N ARG A 153 0.65 20.22 -9.97
CA ARG A 153 1.58 21.23 -10.47
C ARG A 153 2.94 21.07 -9.79
N PHE A 154 3.99 21.43 -10.52
CA PHE A 154 5.36 21.23 -10.09
C PHE A 154 6.15 22.52 -10.27
N VAL A 155 6.82 22.96 -9.19
CA VAL A 155 7.68 24.14 -9.18
C VAL A 155 9.06 23.71 -8.65
N ARG A 156 10.13 24.18 -9.26
CA ARG A 156 11.48 23.89 -8.80
C ARG A 156 12.10 25.08 -8.10
N HIS A 157 12.56 24.85 -6.87
CA HIS A 157 13.33 25.82 -6.09
C HIS A 157 14.70 25.21 -5.74
N GLY A 158 15.72 25.54 -6.56
CA GLY A 158 17.06 25.00 -6.39
C GLY A 158 17.10 23.46 -6.49
N GLU A 159 17.43 22.79 -5.39
CA GLU A 159 17.50 21.33 -5.29
C GLU A 159 16.20 20.69 -4.74
N GLN A 160 15.13 21.45 -4.72
CA GLN A 160 13.82 20.95 -4.28
C GLN A 160 12.80 21.04 -5.41
N LEU A 161 11.94 20.03 -5.48
CA LEU A 161 10.74 20.00 -6.30
C LEU A 161 9.52 20.17 -5.40
N THR A 162 8.84 21.28 -5.52
CA THR A 162 7.56 21.51 -4.83
C THR A 162 6.44 20.93 -5.68
N VAL A 163 5.72 19.98 -5.12
CA VAL A 163 4.52 19.40 -5.72
C VAL A 163 3.30 20.05 -5.08
N ILE A 164 2.40 20.58 -5.89
CA ILE A 164 1.20 21.29 -5.46
C ILE A 164 -0.02 20.47 -5.90
N ASN A 165 -0.90 20.17 -4.95
CA ASN A 165 -2.17 19.49 -5.17
C ASN A 165 -3.32 20.41 -4.78
N ASP A 166 -3.97 21.01 -5.76
CA ASP A 166 -5.16 21.87 -5.56
C ASP A 166 -6.45 21.04 -5.44
N GLY A 167 -6.36 19.71 -5.69
CA GLY A 167 -7.48 18.77 -5.59
C GLY A 167 -7.87 18.45 -4.16
N VAL A 168 -8.98 17.71 -4.00
CA VAL A 168 -9.54 17.32 -2.70
C VAL A 168 -9.18 15.91 -2.27
N PHE A 169 -8.43 15.16 -3.09
CA PHE A 169 -7.96 13.80 -2.82
C PHE A 169 -6.44 13.76 -2.66
N TYR A 170 -5.94 12.81 -1.89
CA TYR A 170 -4.51 12.51 -1.81
C TYR A 170 -3.99 12.00 -3.15
N SER A 171 -2.79 12.43 -3.53
CA SER A 171 -2.04 11.85 -4.64
C SER A 171 -0.83 11.12 -4.09
N VAL A 172 -0.85 9.78 -4.13
CA VAL A 172 0.24 8.92 -3.66
C VAL A 172 1.05 8.49 -4.87
N PHE A 173 2.34 8.77 -4.87
CA PHE A 173 3.20 8.45 -6.02
C PHE A 173 3.55 6.97 -6.10
N ASP A 174 3.37 6.39 -7.27
CA ASP A 174 4.02 5.17 -7.70
C ASP A 174 5.44 5.49 -8.21
N SER A 175 5.53 6.54 -9.02
CA SER A 175 6.79 7.03 -9.58
C SER A 175 6.71 8.54 -9.82
N LEU A 176 7.86 9.20 -9.67
CA LEU A 176 8.07 10.62 -9.99
C LEU A 176 9.46 10.80 -10.56
N ALA A 177 9.59 11.56 -11.65
CA ALA A 177 10.87 11.85 -12.25
C ALA A 177 10.92 13.29 -12.79
N LEU A 178 12.10 13.91 -12.73
CA LEU A 178 12.42 15.17 -13.39
C LEU A 178 13.43 14.89 -14.52
N GLY A 179 13.03 15.16 -15.76
CA GLY A 179 13.80 14.72 -16.93
C GLY A 179 13.97 13.20 -16.94
N ALA A 180 15.21 12.74 -16.99
CA ALA A 180 15.56 11.32 -16.96
C ALA A 180 15.80 10.79 -15.53
N GLN A 181 15.76 11.63 -14.50
CA GLN A 181 16.15 11.25 -13.15
C GLN A 181 14.94 10.99 -12.25
N LYS A 182 14.93 9.81 -11.63
CA LYS A 182 13.91 9.40 -10.68
C LYS A 182 14.05 10.14 -9.36
N VAL A 183 12.92 10.58 -8.79
CA VAL A 183 12.83 11.23 -7.47
C VAL A 183 12.45 10.17 -6.44
N GLU A 184 13.47 9.62 -5.74
CA GLU A 184 13.31 8.44 -4.88
C GLU A 184 12.47 8.67 -3.62
N LYS A 185 12.43 9.91 -3.10
CA LYS A 185 11.75 10.23 -1.85
C LYS A 185 10.32 10.74 -2.02
N ALA A 186 9.74 10.57 -3.20
CA ALA A 186 8.35 10.94 -3.44
C ALA A 186 7.42 9.90 -2.81
N ASP A 187 6.68 10.27 -1.74
CA ASP A 187 5.64 9.43 -1.15
C ASP A 187 4.25 9.88 -1.60
N MET A 188 3.82 11.06 -1.17
CA MET A 188 2.49 11.59 -1.49
C MET A 188 2.41 13.10 -1.27
N VAL A 189 1.35 13.70 -1.83
CA VAL A 189 0.92 15.06 -1.52
C VAL A 189 -0.54 15.04 -1.09
N GLY A 190 -0.85 15.75 0.01
CA GLY A 190 -2.22 15.84 0.55
C GLY A 190 -3.12 16.74 -0.30
N PRO A 191 -4.45 16.67 -0.06
CA PRO A 191 -5.40 17.54 -0.73
C PRO A 191 -5.23 19.01 -0.30
N LYS A 192 -5.38 19.94 -1.23
CA LYS A 192 -5.24 21.40 -1.02
C LYS A 192 -3.95 21.75 -0.27
N SER A 193 -2.84 21.13 -0.67
CA SER A 193 -1.56 21.31 -0.01
C SER A 193 -0.39 21.15 -0.97
N SER A 194 0.80 21.44 -0.49
CA SER A 194 2.04 21.24 -1.22
C SER A 194 3.07 20.49 -0.37
N VAL A 195 4.01 19.84 -1.03
CA VAL A 195 5.14 19.18 -0.40
C VAL A 195 6.41 19.48 -1.19
N ALA A 196 7.49 19.80 -0.49
CA ALA A 196 8.82 19.95 -1.08
C ALA A 196 9.57 18.61 -0.97
N ILE A 197 10.07 18.13 -2.11
CA ILE A 197 10.77 16.85 -2.23
C ILE A 197 12.18 17.13 -2.71
N PRO A 198 13.24 16.62 -2.04
CA PRO A 198 14.59 16.81 -2.49
C PRO A 198 14.83 16.12 -3.83
N LEU A 199 15.44 16.84 -4.75
CA LEU A 199 15.86 16.31 -6.04
C LEU A 199 17.18 15.54 -5.91
N PRO A 200 17.42 14.54 -6.76
CA PRO A 200 18.73 13.93 -6.87
C PRO A 200 19.80 14.95 -7.28
N ASN A 201 21.04 14.75 -6.85
CA ASN A 201 22.16 15.61 -7.23
C ASN A 201 22.29 15.71 -8.76
N GLY A 202 22.42 16.92 -9.26
CA GLY A 202 22.54 17.17 -10.69
C GLY A 202 21.28 16.95 -11.50
N ALA A 203 20.11 16.92 -10.87
CA ALA A 203 18.82 16.82 -11.58
C ALA A 203 18.66 17.96 -12.58
N GLN A 204 18.42 17.63 -13.83
CA GLN A 204 18.28 18.58 -14.94
C GLN A 204 16.97 18.33 -15.71
N GLY A 205 16.54 19.36 -16.43
CA GLY A 205 15.34 19.31 -17.26
C GLY A 205 14.16 20.04 -16.62
N THR A 206 13.14 20.24 -17.45
CA THR A 206 11.90 20.95 -17.09
C THR A 206 10.67 20.04 -17.18
N SER A 207 10.82 18.85 -17.75
CA SER A 207 9.72 17.88 -17.89
C SER A 207 9.62 17.03 -16.64
N VAL A 208 8.46 17.03 -16.01
CA VAL A 208 8.12 16.14 -14.88
C VAL A 208 7.22 15.03 -15.38
N THR A 209 7.53 13.80 -15.00
CA THR A 209 6.68 12.64 -15.29
C THR A 209 6.33 11.92 -14.01
N TRP A 210 5.07 11.46 -13.87
CA TRP A 210 4.63 10.75 -12.67
C TRP A 210 3.52 9.75 -12.96
N ARG A 211 3.34 8.85 -11.99
CA ARG A 211 2.18 7.98 -11.84
C ARG A 211 1.75 8.00 -10.39
N CYS A 212 0.45 7.93 -10.15
CA CYS A 212 -0.07 7.75 -8.81
C CYS A 212 -0.50 6.30 -8.58
N ILE A 213 -0.64 5.92 -7.33
CA ILE A 213 -1.24 4.65 -6.96
C ILE A 213 -2.75 4.86 -6.81
N THR A 214 -3.55 4.09 -7.55
CA THR A 214 -5.01 4.16 -7.55
C THR A 214 -5.62 3.61 -6.26
N ASP A 215 -6.95 3.76 -6.08
CA ASP A 215 -7.70 3.16 -4.97
C ASP A 215 -7.59 1.63 -4.92
N TYR A 216 -7.34 0.99 -6.04
CA TYR A 216 -7.14 -0.46 -6.16
C TYR A 216 -5.71 -0.92 -5.87
N GLY A 217 -4.77 0.02 -5.73
CA GLY A 217 -3.37 -0.27 -5.41
C GLY A 217 -2.44 -0.47 -6.60
N ASN A 218 -2.93 -0.34 -7.82
CA ASN A 218 -2.13 -0.35 -9.04
C ASN A 218 -1.68 1.06 -9.45
N ALA A 219 -0.63 1.15 -10.28
CA ALA A 219 -0.20 2.42 -10.86
C ALA A 219 -1.24 2.97 -11.86
N SER A 220 -1.44 4.29 -11.86
CA SER A 220 -2.22 5.00 -12.86
C SER A 220 -1.53 5.01 -14.22
N GLU A 221 -2.17 5.59 -15.22
CA GLU A 221 -1.50 6.02 -16.44
C GLU A 221 -0.37 7.02 -16.12
N LYS A 222 0.58 7.14 -17.04
CA LYS A 222 1.70 8.07 -16.92
C LYS A 222 1.24 9.47 -17.30
N HIS A 223 1.49 10.43 -16.42
CA HIS A 223 1.26 11.85 -16.65
C HIS A 223 2.58 12.56 -16.93
N THR A 224 2.51 13.67 -17.65
CA THR A 224 3.68 14.51 -17.98
C THR A 224 3.25 15.98 -17.98
N SER A 225 4.05 16.83 -17.36
CA SER A 225 3.91 18.29 -17.47
C SER A 225 5.30 18.95 -17.46
N THR A 226 5.35 20.23 -17.81
CA THR A 226 6.51 21.06 -17.58
C THR A 226 6.45 21.70 -16.19
N LEU A 227 7.63 22.05 -15.63
CA LEU A 227 7.69 22.87 -14.43
C LEU A 227 6.93 24.18 -14.65
N ALA A 228 6.12 24.56 -13.67
CA ALA A 228 5.51 25.88 -13.65
C ALA A 228 6.61 26.93 -13.45
N GLN A 229 6.45 28.09 -14.08
CA GLN A 229 7.26 29.28 -13.78
C GLN A 229 6.79 29.87 -12.46
N ASP A 230 7.72 30.36 -11.65
CA ASP A 230 7.45 31.14 -10.43
C ASP A 230 6.76 32.44 -10.75
#